data_40c094b62b37549e20574ba972ff220a
#
_entry.id   40c094b62b37549e20574ba972ff220a
#
_cell.length_a   1.000
_cell.length_b   1.000
_cell.length_c   1.000
_cell.angle_alpha   90.00
_cell.angle_beta   90.00
_cell.angle_gamma   90.00
#
_symmetry.space_group_name_H-M   'P 1'
#
loop_
_entity.id
_entity.type
_entity.pdbx_description
1 polymer ?
#
loop_
_entity_poly.entity_id
_entity_poly.type
_entity_poly.pdbx_seq_one_letter_code
_entity_poly.pdbx_strand_id
1 'polypeptide(L)'
;MRISIAAIGRMKTGPERELVARYLERAQGAGKPLALTGFDVFELSESRAGSAAARKTEEAKAIRAALPDGLVVALDERGKSLASEAFANQLARWRDDGRAAIGFVIGGADGIDPDLVRAADLTLSFSPMVWPHQLVRIMLAEQLYRATTILSGHPYHRGD
;
A
#
# COMPACT_ATOMS: atom_id res chain seq x y z
N MET A 1 2.62 14.65 3.52
CA MET A 1 1.81 13.47 3.90
C MET A 1 2.73 12.26 4.00
N ARG A 2 2.71 11.54 5.13
CA ARG A 2 3.53 10.33 5.31
C ARG A 2 2.84 9.12 4.69
N ILE A 3 3.57 8.30 3.93
CA ILE A 3 3.10 7.08 3.30
C ILE A 3 3.72 5.88 4.02
N SER A 4 2.90 4.90 4.38
CA SER A 4 3.33 3.67 5.05
C SER A 4 2.61 2.47 4.43
N ILE A 5 3.25 1.31 4.48
CA ILE A 5 2.69 0.04 4.03
C ILE A 5 2.73 -0.92 5.21
N ALA A 6 1.59 -1.44 5.64
CA ALA A 6 1.51 -2.55 6.58
C ALA A 6 1.17 -3.82 5.82
N ALA A 7 2.04 -4.81 5.88
CA ALA A 7 1.88 -6.06 5.15
C ALA A 7 2.04 -7.26 6.07
N ILE A 8 1.09 -8.17 5.99
CA ILE A 8 1.18 -9.46 6.68
C ILE A 8 2.16 -10.36 5.93
N GLY A 9 3.02 -11.03 6.68
CA GLY A 9 4.10 -11.86 6.16
C GLY A 9 5.39 -11.07 5.92
N ARG A 10 6.51 -11.76 6.10
CA ARG A 10 7.86 -11.21 5.86
C ARG A 10 8.35 -11.66 4.49
N MET A 11 8.87 -10.73 3.71
CA MET A 11 9.57 -11.08 2.47
C MET A 11 10.94 -11.68 2.80
N LYS A 12 11.20 -12.84 2.22
CA LYS A 12 12.55 -13.43 2.27
C LYS A 12 13.54 -12.58 1.49
N THR A 13 14.81 -12.73 1.79
CA THR A 13 15.89 -12.16 0.98
C THR A 13 15.80 -12.73 -0.44
N GLY A 14 15.87 -11.86 -1.45
CA GLY A 14 15.73 -12.27 -2.84
C GLY A 14 15.28 -11.10 -3.72
N PRO A 15 15.10 -11.37 -5.02
CA PRO A 15 14.83 -10.36 -6.03
C PRO A 15 13.53 -9.56 -5.76
N GLU A 16 12.51 -10.18 -5.19
CA GLU A 16 11.24 -9.50 -4.87
C GLU A 16 11.46 -8.42 -3.80
N ARG A 17 12.20 -8.76 -2.73
CA ARG A 17 12.52 -7.79 -1.66
C ARG A 17 13.38 -6.65 -2.17
N GLU A 18 14.37 -6.95 -3.00
CA GLU A 18 15.24 -5.95 -3.61
C GLU A 18 14.46 -5.00 -4.53
N LEU A 19 13.49 -5.54 -5.27
CA LEU A 19 12.66 -4.77 -6.17
C LEU A 19 11.73 -3.81 -5.41
N VAL A 20 11.10 -4.28 -4.34
CA VAL A 20 10.30 -3.42 -3.43
C VAL A 20 11.17 -2.29 -2.87
N ALA A 21 12.33 -2.63 -2.32
CA ALA A 21 13.25 -1.64 -1.73
C ALA A 21 13.67 -0.58 -2.76
N ARG A 22 14.01 -1.00 -3.97
CA ARG A 22 14.39 -0.10 -5.08
C ARG A 22 13.29 0.89 -5.45
N TYR A 23 12.05 0.42 -5.58
CA TYR A 23 10.93 1.30 -5.91
C TYR A 23 10.60 2.27 -4.79
N LEU A 24 10.61 1.82 -3.54
CA LEU A 24 10.32 2.69 -2.40
C LEU A 24 11.42 3.74 -2.17
N GLU A 25 12.68 3.39 -2.35
CA GLU A 25 13.81 4.34 -2.31
C GLU A 25 13.64 5.44 -3.38
N ARG A 26 13.29 5.05 -4.62
CA ARG A 26 13.02 6.00 -5.70
C ARG A 26 11.79 6.87 -5.39
N ALA A 27 10.72 6.26 -4.86
CA ALA A 27 9.51 6.98 -4.45
C ALA A 27 9.81 8.01 -3.35
N GLN A 28 10.64 7.65 -2.38
CA GLN A 28 11.07 8.54 -1.31
C GLN A 28 11.88 9.75 -1.85
N GLY A 29 12.81 9.49 -2.77
CA GLY A 29 13.59 10.56 -3.40
C GLY A 29 12.72 11.51 -4.22
N ALA A 30 11.86 10.97 -5.09
CA ALA A 30 10.98 11.74 -5.96
C ALA A 30 9.79 12.37 -5.21
N GLY A 31 9.35 11.78 -4.11
CA GLY A 31 8.21 12.26 -3.31
C GLY A 31 8.53 13.45 -2.42
N LYS A 32 9.79 13.60 -2.00
CA LYS A 32 10.21 14.64 -1.07
C LYS A 32 9.85 16.06 -1.53
N PRO A 33 10.10 16.49 -2.78
CA PRO A 33 9.67 17.80 -3.28
C PRO A 33 8.15 17.95 -3.37
N LEU A 34 7.42 16.82 -3.41
CA LEU A 34 5.96 16.77 -3.50
C LEU A 34 5.28 16.73 -2.12
N ALA A 35 6.02 16.89 -1.03
CA ALA A 35 5.54 16.69 0.34
C ALA A 35 4.95 15.30 0.61
N LEU A 36 5.42 14.28 -0.14
CA LEU A 36 5.16 12.86 0.09
C LEU A 36 6.41 12.24 0.70
N THR A 37 6.29 11.71 1.91
CA THR A 37 7.43 11.24 2.73
C THR A 37 7.15 9.89 3.37
N GLY A 38 8.15 9.30 4.00
CA GLY A 38 8.02 7.99 4.64
C GLY A 38 8.32 6.86 3.66
N PHE A 39 7.29 6.26 3.09
CA PHE A 39 7.38 5.04 2.26
C PHE A 39 7.93 3.85 3.05
N ASP A 40 7.60 3.82 4.35
CA ASP A 40 8.04 2.78 5.27
C ASP A 40 7.21 1.50 5.09
N VAL A 41 7.84 0.34 5.27
CA VAL A 41 7.15 -0.96 5.26
C VAL A 41 7.20 -1.59 6.65
N PHE A 42 6.03 -1.86 7.21
CA PHE A 42 5.86 -2.63 8.44
C PHE A 42 5.49 -4.08 8.06
N GLU A 43 6.44 -4.99 8.20
CA GLU A 43 6.22 -6.41 8.00
C GLU A 43 5.72 -7.04 9.31
N LEU A 44 4.48 -7.53 9.31
CA LEU A 44 3.81 -8.10 10.46
C LEU A 44 3.75 -9.62 10.34
N SER A 45 3.90 -10.31 11.46
CA SER A 45 3.84 -11.77 11.45
C SER A 45 2.43 -12.25 11.15
N GLU A 46 2.33 -13.33 10.37
CA GLU A 46 1.07 -14.05 10.16
C GLU A 46 0.55 -14.61 11.49
N SER A 47 -0.75 -14.48 11.72
CA SER A 47 -1.38 -15.07 12.89
C SER A 47 -1.39 -16.61 12.78
N ARG A 48 -1.27 -17.28 13.93
CA ARG A 48 -1.36 -18.74 14.06
C ARG A 48 -2.68 -19.17 14.71
N ALA A 49 -3.68 -18.30 14.79
CA ALA A 49 -4.98 -18.62 15.36
C ALA A 49 -5.67 -19.76 14.59
N GLY A 50 -6.51 -20.52 15.28
CA GLY A 50 -7.07 -21.78 14.77
C GLY A 50 -8.09 -21.64 13.62
N SER A 51 -8.60 -20.42 13.35
CA SER A 51 -9.52 -20.17 12.24
C SER A 51 -9.09 -18.99 11.40
N ALA A 52 -9.49 -18.99 10.13
CA ALA A 52 -9.21 -17.87 9.23
C ALA A 52 -9.82 -16.53 9.76
N ALA A 53 -11.00 -16.58 10.34
CA ALA A 53 -11.62 -15.41 10.94
C ALA A 53 -10.79 -14.86 12.11
N ALA A 54 -10.35 -15.72 13.03
CA ALA A 54 -9.52 -15.32 14.16
C ALA A 54 -8.17 -14.77 13.69
N ARG A 55 -7.53 -15.40 12.70
CA ARG A 55 -6.26 -14.91 12.12
C ARG A 55 -6.43 -13.50 11.56
N LYS A 56 -7.44 -13.27 10.72
CA LYS A 56 -7.71 -11.95 10.14
C LYS A 56 -7.95 -10.87 11.20
N THR A 57 -8.69 -11.20 12.27
CA THR A 57 -8.96 -10.25 13.35
C THR A 57 -7.67 -9.88 14.12
N GLU A 58 -6.81 -10.86 14.44
CA GLU A 58 -5.52 -10.61 15.09
C GLU A 58 -4.59 -9.79 14.20
N GLU A 59 -4.52 -10.12 12.92
CA GLU A 59 -3.72 -9.41 11.91
C GLU A 59 -4.22 -7.96 11.73
N ALA A 60 -5.53 -7.74 11.67
CA ALA A 60 -6.11 -6.40 11.61
C ALA A 60 -5.75 -5.54 12.83
N LYS A 61 -5.73 -6.14 14.03
CA LYS A 61 -5.28 -5.46 15.23
C LYS A 61 -3.81 -5.05 15.14
N ALA A 62 -2.95 -5.96 14.67
CA ALA A 62 -1.54 -5.67 14.47
C ALA A 62 -1.30 -4.57 13.42
N ILE A 63 -2.06 -4.61 12.30
CA ILE A 63 -2.02 -3.59 11.24
C ILE A 63 -2.38 -2.21 11.81
N ARG A 64 -3.50 -2.10 12.54
CA ARG A 64 -3.92 -0.83 13.15
C ARG A 64 -2.90 -0.28 14.14
N ALA A 65 -2.24 -1.15 14.89
CA ALA A 65 -1.20 -0.74 15.85
C ALA A 65 0.10 -0.27 15.17
N ALA A 66 0.39 -0.76 13.97
CA ALA A 66 1.61 -0.43 13.24
C ALA A 66 1.48 0.84 12.38
N LEU A 67 0.29 1.13 11.89
CA LEU A 67 0.06 2.30 11.04
C LEU A 67 -0.07 3.58 11.88
N PRO A 68 0.48 4.71 11.39
CA PRO A 68 0.19 6.01 12.00
C PRO A 68 -1.28 6.38 11.81
N ASP A 69 -1.80 7.23 12.70
CA ASP A 69 -3.14 7.78 12.55
C ASP A 69 -3.26 8.54 11.22
N GLY A 70 -4.24 8.16 10.41
CA GLY A 70 -4.44 8.72 9.07
C GLY A 70 -5.40 7.92 8.23
N LEU A 71 -5.34 8.15 6.92
CA LEU A 71 -6.15 7.42 5.95
C LEU A 71 -5.66 5.96 5.82
N VAL A 72 -6.60 5.07 5.54
CA VAL A 72 -6.32 3.65 5.29
C VAL A 72 -6.77 3.26 3.88
N VAL A 73 -5.87 2.66 3.12
CA VAL A 73 -6.16 2.04 1.82
C VAL A 73 -5.96 0.55 1.91
N ALA A 74 -7.02 -0.22 1.79
CA ALA A 74 -6.96 -1.68 1.78
C ALA A 74 -6.77 -2.21 0.35
N LEU A 75 -5.79 -3.09 0.13
CA LEU A 75 -5.57 -3.79 -1.15
C LEU A 75 -6.41 -5.08 -1.16
N ASP A 76 -7.47 -5.11 -1.96
CA ASP A 76 -8.38 -6.27 -2.08
C ASP A 76 -8.85 -6.38 -3.54
N GLU A 77 -8.94 -7.60 -4.09
CA GLU A 77 -9.35 -7.84 -5.47
C GLU A 77 -10.78 -7.33 -5.78
N ARG A 78 -11.61 -7.16 -4.76
CA ARG A 78 -12.97 -6.64 -4.86
C ARG A 78 -13.04 -5.11 -4.78
N GLY A 79 -11.90 -4.46 -4.62
CA GLY A 79 -11.80 -3.02 -4.53
C GLY A 79 -12.00 -2.30 -5.86
N LYS A 80 -11.90 -0.99 -5.81
CA LYS A 80 -11.99 -0.12 -6.98
C LYS A 80 -10.69 -0.19 -7.79
N SER A 81 -10.78 -0.45 -9.09
CA SER A 81 -9.66 -0.32 -10.01
C SER A 81 -9.46 1.15 -10.39
N LEU A 82 -8.23 1.63 -10.31
CA LEU A 82 -7.85 2.98 -10.71
C LEU A 82 -6.74 2.92 -11.76
N ALA A 83 -6.82 3.78 -12.77
CA ALA A 83 -5.67 4.06 -13.63
C ALA A 83 -4.56 4.74 -12.81
N SER A 84 -3.30 4.63 -13.25
CA SER A 84 -2.15 5.18 -12.52
C SER A 84 -2.25 6.69 -12.28
N GLU A 85 -2.76 7.45 -13.26
CA GLU A 85 -2.99 8.89 -13.11
C GLU A 85 -4.09 9.18 -12.08
N ALA A 86 -5.18 8.40 -12.08
CA ALA A 86 -6.26 8.57 -11.10
C ALA A 86 -5.78 8.26 -9.68
N PHE A 87 -4.92 7.25 -9.52
CA PHE A 87 -4.26 6.93 -8.25
C PHE A 87 -3.33 8.06 -7.79
N ALA A 88 -2.47 8.57 -8.68
CA ALA A 88 -1.58 9.69 -8.39
C ALA A 88 -2.36 10.96 -7.98
N ASN A 89 -3.42 11.29 -8.72
CA ASN A 89 -4.30 12.41 -8.41
C ASN A 89 -5.03 12.24 -7.08
N GLN A 90 -5.40 11.01 -6.72
CA GLN A 90 -6.01 10.74 -5.42
C GLN A 90 -5.03 10.98 -4.27
N LEU A 91 -3.77 10.56 -4.41
CA LEU A 91 -2.72 10.86 -3.43
C LEU A 91 -2.47 12.36 -3.29
N ALA A 92 -2.45 13.08 -4.43
CA ALA A 92 -2.29 14.55 -4.43
C ALA A 92 -3.45 15.24 -3.69
N ARG A 93 -4.70 14.84 -3.96
CA ARG A 93 -5.88 15.39 -3.27
C ARG A 93 -5.78 15.21 -1.75
N TRP A 94 -5.50 13.99 -1.29
CA TRP A 94 -5.38 13.73 0.15
C TRP A 94 -4.27 14.56 0.81
N ARG A 95 -3.13 14.71 0.12
CA ARG A 95 -2.05 15.59 0.57
C ARG A 95 -2.51 17.06 0.67
N ASP A 96 -3.17 17.53 -0.38
CA ASP A 96 -3.62 18.93 -0.50
C ASP A 96 -4.78 19.25 0.47
N ASP A 97 -5.58 18.24 0.81
CA ASP A 97 -6.59 18.28 1.88
C ASP A 97 -5.97 18.27 3.30
N GLY A 98 -4.64 18.29 3.40
CA GLY A 98 -3.93 18.35 4.68
C GLY A 98 -3.88 17.00 5.45
N ARG A 99 -4.12 15.86 4.79
CA ARG A 99 -4.01 14.57 5.47
C ARG A 99 -2.56 14.31 5.87
N ALA A 100 -2.35 14.03 7.16
CA ALA A 100 -1.00 13.86 7.72
C ALA A 100 -0.34 12.55 7.26
N ALA A 101 -1.11 11.46 7.19
CA ALA A 101 -0.60 10.15 6.85
C ALA A 101 -1.61 9.30 6.07
N ILE A 102 -1.08 8.31 5.34
CA ILE A 102 -1.83 7.27 4.65
C ILE A 102 -1.12 5.93 4.86
N GLY A 103 -1.88 4.92 5.27
CA GLY A 103 -1.44 3.54 5.41
C GLY A 103 -2.05 2.64 4.35
N PHE A 104 -1.21 1.96 3.58
CA PHE A 104 -1.64 0.90 2.67
C PHE A 104 -1.60 -0.43 3.39
N VAL A 105 -2.65 -1.24 3.24
CA VAL A 105 -2.78 -2.53 3.92
C VAL A 105 -2.74 -3.66 2.91
N ILE A 106 -1.84 -4.61 3.12
CA ILE A 106 -1.74 -5.85 2.34
C ILE A 106 -1.96 -7.02 3.31
N GLY A 107 -3.02 -7.78 3.10
CA GLY A 107 -3.36 -8.94 3.91
C GLY A 107 -2.45 -10.14 3.70
N GLY A 108 -2.59 -11.13 4.57
CA GLY A 108 -1.96 -12.44 4.44
C GLY A 108 -2.76 -13.40 3.54
N ALA A 109 -2.49 -14.71 3.68
CA ALA A 109 -3.09 -15.75 2.86
C ALA A 109 -4.63 -15.85 2.97
N ASP A 110 -5.20 -15.45 4.10
CA ASP A 110 -6.67 -15.44 4.32
C ASP A 110 -7.33 -14.14 3.85
N GLY A 111 -6.56 -13.16 3.35
CA GLY A 111 -7.05 -11.82 3.01
C GLY A 111 -7.11 -10.88 4.21
N ILE A 112 -7.77 -9.73 4.04
CA ILE A 112 -7.91 -8.70 5.07
C ILE A 112 -9.20 -8.93 5.87
N ASP A 113 -9.18 -8.56 7.14
CA ASP A 113 -10.38 -8.56 8.00
C ASP A 113 -11.48 -7.70 7.38
N PRO A 114 -12.73 -8.21 7.28
CA PRO A 114 -13.82 -7.47 6.64
C PRO A 114 -14.15 -6.14 7.32
N ASP A 115 -13.97 -6.02 8.64
CA ASP A 115 -14.22 -4.78 9.37
C ASP A 115 -13.14 -3.74 9.06
N LEU A 116 -11.90 -4.17 8.86
CA LEU A 116 -10.82 -3.29 8.41
C LEU A 116 -11.07 -2.79 6.98
N VAL A 117 -11.53 -3.67 6.09
CA VAL A 117 -11.88 -3.30 4.69
C VAL A 117 -13.03 -2.29 4.67
N ARG A 118 -14.09 -2.53 5.46
CA ARG A 118 -15.25 -1.62 5.55
C ARG A 118 -14.90 -0.25 6.14
N ALA A 119 -13.94 -0.22 7.06
CA ALA A 119 -13.48 1.02 7.70
C ALA A 119 -12.42 1.77 6.88
N ALA A 120 -11.89 1.18 5.80
CA ALA A 120 -10.90 1.81 4.96
C ALA A 120 -11.49 2.98 4.17
N ASP A 121 -10.71 4.05 4.00
CA ASP A 121 -11.08 5.23 3.18
C ASP A 121 -11.13 4.90 1.68
N LEU A 122 -10.39 3.88 1.27
CA LEU A 122 -10.41 3.31 -0.07
C LEU A 122 -10.09 1.82 -0.01
N THR A 123 -10.86 1.02 -0.73
CA THR A 123 -10.45 -0.34 -1.10
C THR A 123 -9.99 -0.32 -2.54
N LEU A 124 -8.71 -0.61 -2.77
CA LEU A 124 -8.03 -0.54 -4.07
C LEU A 124 -7.78 -1.95 -4.61
N SER A 125 -8.12 -2.16 -5.87
CA SER A 125 -7.82 -3.39 -6.61
C SER A 125 -6.84 -3.10 -7.75
N PHE A 126 -5.81 -3.95 -7.87
CA PHE A 126 -4.96 -3.94 -9.08
C PHE A 126 -5.57 -4.76 -10.22
N SER A 127 -6.48 -5.70 -9.91
CA SER A 127 -7.13 -6.58 -10.87
C SER A 127 -8.18 -7.44 -10.14
N PRO A 128 -9.22 -7.92 -10.83
CA PRO A 128 -10.10 -8.96 -10.29
C PRO A 128 -9.39 -10.31 -10.11
N MET A 129 -8.19 -10.48 -10.68
CA MET A 129 -7.37 -11.68 -10.48
C MET A 129 -6.72 -11.66 -9.11
N VAL A 130 -6.62 -12.84 -8.49
CA VAL A 130 -5.89 -13.01 -7.23
C VAL A 130 -4.39 -13.04 -7.50
N TRP A 131 -3.64 -12.22 -6.78
CA TRP A 131 -2.19 -12.13 -6.88
C TRP A 131 -1.53 -12.61 -5.58
N PRO A 132 -0.37 -13.29 -5.65
CA PRO A 132 0.45 -13.52 -4.47
C PRO A 132 0.76 -12.18 -3.78
N HIS A 133 0.63 -12.14 -2.44
CA HIS A 133 0.81 -10.89 -1.68
C HIS A 133 2.20 -10.26 -1.86
N GLN A 134 3.24 -11.04 -2.19
CA GLN A 134 4.56 -10.52 -2.54
C GLN A 134 4.53 -9.69 -3.83
N LEU A 135 3.80 -10.16 -4.86
CA LEU A 135 3.63 -9.41 -6.11
C LEU A 135 2.78 -8.16 -5.90
N VAL A 136 1.73 -8.23 -5.08
CA VAL A 136 0.93 -7.05 -4.70
C VAL A 136 1.82 -5.99 -4.05
N ARG A 137 2.76 -6.39 -3.19
CA ARG A 137 3.71 -5.47 -2.55
C ARG A 137 4.64 -4.80 -3.56
N ILE A 138 5.14 -5.55 -4.56
CA ILE A 138 5.97 -5.00 -5.64
C ILE A 138 5.15 -4.02 -6.49
N MET A 139 3.95 -4.41 -6.91
CA MET A 139 3.06 -3.57 -7.70
C MET A 139 2.71 -2.27 -6.97
N LEU A 140 2.40 -2.34 -5.67
CA LEU A 140 2.14 -1.15 -4.87
C LEU A 140 3.36 -0.24 -4.79
N ALA A 141 4.55 -0.78 -4.52
CA ALA A 141 5.79 -0.01 -4.46
C ALA A 141 6.08 0.68 -5.79
N GLU A 142 5.86 -0.01 -6.92
CA GLU A 142 6.00 0.56 -8.27
C GLU A 142 4.96 1.68 -8.51
N GLN A 143 3.68 1.45 -8.17
CA GLN A 143 2.65 2.46 -8.37
C GLN A 143 2.84 3.69 -7.47
N LEU A 144 3.38 3.55 -6.28
CA LEU A 144 3.77 4.69 -5.43
C LEU A 144 4.91 5.49 -6.07
N TYR A 145 5.94 4.83 -6.62
CA TYR A 145 6.99 5.51 -7.37
C TYR A 145 6.42 6.17 -8.63
N ARG A 146 5.62 5.46 -9.42
CA ARG A 146 4.95 5.98 -10.62
C ARG A 146 4.10 7.22 -10.30
N ALA A 147 3.35 7.19 -9.21
CA ALA A 147 2.56 8.33 -8.78
C ALA A 147 3.43 9.58 -8.52
N THR A 148 4.59 9.42 -7.88
CA THR A 148 5.53 10.55 -7.69
C THR A 148 6.06 11.07 -9.03
N THR A 149 6.29 10.19 -10.00
CA THR A 149 6.77 10.61 -11.34
C THR A 149 5.68 11.32 -12.14
N ILE A 150 4.42 10.88 -12.05
CA ILE A 150 3.27 11.56 -12.67
C ILE A 150 3.14 12.97 -12.09
N LEU A 151 3.14 13.09 -10.76
CA LEU A 151 2.94 14.36 -10.07
C LEU A 151 4.09 15.36 -10.27
N SER A 152 5.29 14.87 -10.58
CA SER A 152 6.46 15.72 -10.86
C SER A 152 6.71 15.97 -12.36
N GLY A 153 5.90 15.39 -13.26
CA GLY A 153 6.11 15.49 -14.71
C GLY A 153 7.36 14.74 -15.22
N HIS A 154 7.84 13.76 -14.46
CA HIS A 154 9.02 12.98 -14.83
C HIS A 154 8.69 11.97 -15.94
N PRO A 155 9.59 11.75 -16.94
CA PRO A 155 9.32 10.92 -18.14
C PRO A 155 9.20 9.41 -17.89
N TYR A 156 9.26 8.94 -16.65
CA TYR A 156 9.06 7.53 -16.32
C TYR A 156 7.64 7.06 -16.70
N HIS A 157 6.63 7.87 -16.43
CA HIS A 157 5.28 7.64 -16.89
C HIS A 157 5.10 8.35 -18.24
N ARG A 158 5.03 7.56 -19.29
CA ARG A 158 4.61 8.03 -20.62
C ARG A 158 3.15 7.66 -20.75
N GLY A 159 2.26 8.65 -20.57
CA GLY A 159 0.86 8.49 -20.96
C GLY A 159 0.79 8.25 -22.47
N ASP A 160 -0.02 7.31 -22.89
CA ASP A 160 -0.38 7.14 -24.30
C ASP A 160 -1.32 8.25 -24.73
#